data_2794af8e8dfcd1b1b5bb73bee770fd55
#
_entry.id   2794af8e8dfcd1b1b5bb73bee770fd55
#
_cell.length_a   1.000
_cell.length_b   1.000
_cell.length_c   1.000
_cell.angle_alpha   90.00
_cell.angle_beta   90.00
_cell.angle_gamma   90.00
#
_symmetry.space_group_name_H-M   'P 1'
#
loop_
_entity.id
_entity.type
_entity.pdbx_description
1 polymer ?
#
loop_
_entity_poly.entity_id
_entity_poly.type
_entity_poly.pdbx_seq_one_letter_code
_entity_poly.pdbx_strand_id
1 'polypeptide(L)'
;MTPSGDPPASEAAAQAAREAGPALFRLVRFWSRRWANRASHELSGELRHVQHIQAVEAVHAARLRGQEPTVAAVAHQLGLDDSGASRIVRDATGAGYLVRGSSQQDRRRAALTLTERGSELLAGSHRWQQQTFEQLTVDWDPQDRDRLAGYLQRLARQLDV
;
A
#
# COMPACT_ATOMS: atom_id res chain seq x y z
N MET A 1 2.09 52.72 0.08
CA MET A 1 2.88 51.79 -0.76
C MET A 1 3.60 50.86 0.20
N THR A 2 2.91 49.79 0.58
CA THR A 2 3.42 48.77 1.51
C THR A 2 4.18 47.70 0.68
N PRO A 3 5.42 47.35 1.03
CA PRO A 3 6.12 46.29 0.37
C PRO A 3 5.50 44.96 0.81
N SER A 4 4.86 44.22 -0.11
CA SER A 4 4.59 42.80 0.06
C SER A 4 5.94 42.08 0.00
N GLY A 5 6.56 41.89 1.15
CA GLY A 5 7.73 41.01 1.26
C GLY A 5 7.26 39.57 1.21
N ASP A 6 7.70 38.83 0.20
CA ASP A 6 7.60 37.37 0.21
C ASP A 6 8.28 36.86 1.49
N PRO A 7 7.65 35.93 2.22
CA PRO A 7 8.24 35.34 3.42
C PRO A 7 9.58 34.68 3.06
N PRO A 8 10.59 34.74 3.94
CA PRO A 8 11.88 34.12 3.67
C PRO A 8 11.68 32.63 3.38
N ALA A 9 12.44 32.06 2.45
CA ALA A 9 12.32 30.68 1.95
C ALA A 9 12.20 29.62 3.08
N SER A 10 12.79 29.91 4.25
CA SER A 10 12.70 29.08 5.44
C SER A 10 11.29 29.08 6.07
N GLU A 11 10.59 30.21 6.08
CA GLU A 11 9.23 30.31 6.62
C GLU A 11 8.20 29.67 5.67
N ALA A 12 8.37 29.84 4.36
CA ALA A 12 7.53 29.19 3.36
C ALA A 12 7.68 27.67 3.42
N ALA A 13 8.90 27.14 3.56
CA ALA A 13 9.15 25.71 3.72
C ALA A 13 8.53 25.16 5.03
N ALA A 14 8.66 25.90 6.13
CA ALA A 14 8.06 25.51 7.40
C ALA A 14 6.53 25.53 7.34
N GLN A 15 5.93 26.48 6.63
CA GLN A 15 4.49 26.54 6.41
C GLN A 15 4.02 25.39 5.54
N ALA A 16 4.70 25.12 4.43
CA ALA A 16 4.39 23.97 3.56
C ALA A 16 4.43 22.63 4.33
N ALA A 17 5.42 22.44 5.21
CA ALA A 17 5.50 21.25 6.05
C ALA A 17 4.34 21.15 7.04
N ARG A 18 3.92 22.27 7.63
CA ARG A 18 2.74 22.32 8.53
C ARG A 18 1.44 21.93 7.83
N GLU A 19 1.30 22.26 6.55
CA GLU A 19 0.11 21.96 5.76
C GLU A 19 0.15 20.55 5.12
N ALA A 20 1.31 20.08 4.72
CA ALA A 20 1.51 18.78 4.08
C ALA A 20 1.16 17.62 5.03
N GLY A 21 1.54 17.69 6.30
CA GLY A 21 1.22 16.67 7.28
C GLY A 21 -0.29 16.41 7.40
N PRO A 22 -1.12 17.43 7.76
CA PRO A 22 -2.56 17.26 7.80
C PRO A 22 -3.18 16.81 6.47
N ALA A 23 -2.66 17.26 5.33
CA ALA A 23 -3.13 16.85 4.00
C ALA A 23 -2.86 15.35 3.75
N LEU A 24 -1.64 14.88 4.05
CA LEU A 24 -1.27 13.46 3.94
C LEU A 24 -2.20 12.59 4.79
N PHE A 25 -2.41 12.93 6.06
CA PHE A 25 -3.28 12.14 6.93
C PHE A 25 -4.76 12.22 6.56
N ARG A 26 -5.23 13.31 5.94
CA ARG A 26 -6.57 13.35 5.33
C ARG A 26 -6.69 12.38 4.16
N LEU A 27 -5.69 12.32 3.28
CA LEU A 27 -5.63 11.38 2.17
C LEU A 27 -5.63 9.94 2.67
N VAL A 28 -4.78 9.60 3.64
CA VAL A 28 -4.74 8.26 4.24
C VAL A 28 -6.11 7.86 4.81
N ARG A 29 -6.77 8.74 5.59
CA ARG A 29 -8.12 8.46 6.13
C ARG A 29 -9.19 8.32 5.04
N PHE A 30 -9.12 9.16 4.02
CA PHE A 30 -10.04 9.09 2.88
C PHE A 30 -9.91 7.76 2.13
N TRP A 31 -8.67 7.36 1.83
CA TRP A 31 -8.38 6.14 1.08
C TRP A 31 -8.69 4.89 1.90
N SER A 32 -8.31 4.83 3.17
CA SER A 32 -8.56 3.67 4.02
C SER A 32 -10.06 3.35 4.14
N ARG A 33 -10.94 4.35 4.14
CA ARG A 33 -12.39 4.14 4.17
C ARG A 33 -12.99 3.87 2.78
N ARG A 34 -12.59 4.64 1.78
CA ARG A 34 -13.22 4.60 0.47
C ARG A 34 -12.68 3.47 -0.41
N TRP A 35 -11.41 3.12 -0.24
CA TRP A 35 -10.81 1.97 -0.89
C TRP A 35 -11.43 0.66 -0.38
N ALA A 36 -11.61 0.52 0.93
CA ALA A 36 -12.32 -0.60 1.51
C ALA A 36 -13.74 -0.75 0.92
N ASN A 37 -14.48 0.36 0.77
CA ASN A 37 -15.85 0.33 0.23
C ASN A 37 -15.90 0.09 -1.29
N ARG A 38 -14.98 0.66 -2.08
CA ARG A 38 -14.96 0.50 -3.54
C ARG A 38 -14.41 -0.84 -4.00
N ALA A 39 -13.32 -1.30 -3.40
CA ALA A 39 -12.78 -2.62 -3.68
C ALA A 39 -13.80 -3.74 -3.39
N SER A 40 -14.70 -3.53 -2.40
CA SER A 40 -15.79 -4.45 -2.13
C SER A 40 -16.91 -4.41 -3.19
N HIS A 41 -17.12 -3.31 -3.90
CA HIS A 41 -18.18 -3.18 -4.90
C HIS A 41 -17.75 -3.59 -6.32
N GLU A 42 -16.53 -3.26 -6.72
CA GLU A 42 -16.03 -3.50 -8.08
C GLU A 42 -15.36 -4.88 -8.25
N LEU A 43 -14.86 -5.47 -7.15
CA LEU A 43 -14.13 -6.74 -7.17
C LEU A 43 -14.89 -7.92 -6.53
N SER A 44 -16.22 -7.84 -6.42
CA SER A 44 -17.11 -8.87 -5.83
C SER A 44 -17.39 -8.81 -4.31
N GLY A 45 -17.90 -7.66 -3.84
CA GLY A 45 -18.95 -7.66 -2.80
C GLY A 45 -18.58 -7.99 -1.35
N GLU A 46 -17.31 -8.23 -0.95
CA GLU A 46 -17.01 -8.59 0.44
C GLU A 46 -15.80 -7.84 1.03
N LEU A 47 -15.95 -7.35 2.25
CA LEU A 47 -14.86 -6.80 3.09
C LEU A 47 -13.62 -7.74 3.17
N ARG A 48 -13.84 -9.05 3.04
CA ARG A 48 -12.79 -10.08 2.96
C ARG A 48 -11.87 -9.88 1.77
N HIS A 49 -12.36 -9.35 0.67
CA HIS A 49 -11.57 -9.13 -0.54
C HIS A 49 -10.45 -8.12 -0.33
N VAL A 50 -10.71 -7.06 0.44
CA VAL A 50 -9.68 -6.07 0.82
C VAL A 50 -8.56 -6.71 1.63
N GLN A 51 -8.91 -7.57 2.58
CA GLN A 51 -7.92 -8.30 3.39
C GLN A 51 -7.10 -9.27 2.54
N HIS A 52 -7.70 -9.90 1.53
CA HIS A 52 -6.97 -10.76 0.59
C HIS A 52 -5.99 -9.95 -0.26
N ILE A 53 -6.40 -8.77 -0.77
CA ILE A 53 -5.50 -7.86 -1.49
C ILE A 53 -4.33 -7.46 -0.58
N GLN A 54 -4.60 -7.04 0.66
CA GLN A 54 -3.55 -6.68 1.61
C GLN A 54 -2.58 -7.84 1.86
N ALA A 55 -3.07 -9.07 1.96
CA ALA A 55 -2.22 -10.25 2.16
C ALA A 55 -1.33 -10.53 0.95
N VAL A 56 -1.87 -10.46 -0.27
CA VAL A 56 -1.07 -10.71 -1.49
C VAL A 56 -0.07 -9.58 -1.75
N GLU A 57 -0.44 -8.33 -1.47
CA GLU A 57 0.46 -7.18 -1.54
C GLU A 57 1.63 -7.33 -0.55
N ALA A 58 1.35 -7.70 0.70
CA ALA A 58 2.38 -7.89 1.72
C ALA A 58 3.36 -9.02 1.36
N VAL A 59 2.86 -10.14 0.84
CA VAL A 59 3.69 -11.25 0.35
C VAL A 59 4.54 -10.82 -0.84
N HIS A 60 3.97 -10.07 -1.78
CA HIS A 60 4.68 -9.53 -2.94
C HIS A 60 5.78 -8.55 -2.53
N ALA A 61 5.45 -7.60 -1.66
CA ALA A 61 6.39 -6.61 -1.14
C ALA A 61 7.59 -7.26 -0.41
N ALA A 62 7.36 -8.29 0.41
CA ALA A 62 8.43 -9.04 1.05
C ALA A 62 9.37 -9.68 0.01
N ARG A 63 8.83 -10.28 -1.06
CA ARG A 63 9.63 -10.84 -2.16
C ARG A 63 10.47 -9.80 -2.90
N LEU A 64 9.89 -8.63 -3.18
CA LEU A 64 10.62 -7.54 -3.86
C LEU A 64 11.82 -7.06 -3.03
N ARG A 65 11.72 -7.12 -1.69
CA ARG A 65 12.82 -6.80 -0.78
C ARG A 65 13.83 -7.94 -0.59
N GLY A 66 13.67 -9.05 -1.28
CA GLY A 66 14.52 -10.23 -1.11
C GLY A 66 14.31 -10.95 0.22
N GLN A 67 13.22 -10.65 0.92
CA GLN A 67 12.84 -11.30 2.18
C GLN A 67 11.99 -12.53 1.91
N GLU A 68 12.10 -13.55 2.76
CA GLU A 68 11.20 -14.69 2.69
C GLU A 68 9.82 -14.27 3.20
N PRO A 69 8.74 -14.38 2.39
CA PRO A 69 7.41 -14.01 2.81
C PRO A 69 6.89 -14.99 3.87
N THR A 70 6.73 -14.53 5.09
CA THR A 70 6.20 -15.30 6.22
C THR A 70 5.01 -14.58 6.84
N VAL A 71 4.29 -15.26 7.76
CA VAL A 71 3.21 -14.59 8.53
C VAL A 71 3.75 -13.39 9.30
N ALA A 72 4.96 -13.48 9.86
CA ALA A 72 5.60 -12.37 10.55
C ALA A 72 5.92 -11.19 9.61
N ALA A 73 6.36 -11.47 8.37
CA ALA A 73 6.56 -10.43 7.36
C ALA A 73 5.23 -9.73 6.99
N VAL A 74 4.13 -10.48 6.88
CA VAL A 74 2.78 -9.93 6.67
C VAL A 74 2.34 -9.08 7.87
N ALA A 75 2.58 -9.56 9.10
CA ALA A 75 2.26 -8.81 10.32
C ALA A 75 2.98 -7.45 10.35
N HIS A 76 4.28 -7.46 10.09
CA HIS A 76 5.09 -6.24 10.01
C HIS A 76 4.59 -5.28 8.94
N GLN A 77 4.37 -5.77 7.72
CA GLN A 77 3.92 -4.96 6.58
C GLN A 77 2.56 -4.31 6.81
N LEU A 78 1.64 -5.00 7.49
CA LEU A 78 0.28 -4.53 7.73
C LEU A 78 0.10 -3.82 9.09
N GLY A 79 1.15 -3.74 9.90
CA GLY A 79 1.07 -3.19 11.26
C GLY A 79 0.13 -3.98 12.17
N LEU A 80 0.09 -5.30 12.03
CA LEU A 80 -0.78 -6.20 12.77
C LEU A 80 0.01 -7.00 13.80
N ASP A 81 -0.71 -7.52 14.81
CA ASP A 81 -0.18 -8.58 15.66
C ASP A 81 -0.16 -9.94 14.92
N ASP A 82 0.56 -10.91 15.47
CA ASP A 82 0.71 -12.24 14.86
C ASP A 82 -0.65 -12.96 14.69
N SER A 83 -1.60 -12.72 15.58
CA SER A 83 -2.91 -13.34 15.50
C SER A 83 -3.77 -12.76 14.39
N GLY A 84 -3.73 -11.45 14.19
CA GLY A 84 -4.38 -10.74 13.10
C GLY A 84 -3.82 -11.15 11.74
N ALA A 85 -2.49 -11.15 11.60
CA ALA A 85 -1.81 -11.59 10.39
C ALA A 85 -2.10 -13.06 10.07
N SER A 86 -2.05 -13.95 11.07
CA SER A 86 -2.35 -15.37 10.90
C SER A 86 -3.77 -15.61 10.39
N ARG A 87 -4.74 -14.81 10.84
CA ARG A 87 -6.13 -14.88 10.37
C ARG A 87 -6.24 -14.45 8.92
N ILE A 88 -5.69 -13.29 8.56
CA ILE A 88 -5.72 -12.78 7.18
C ILE A 88 -5.03 -13.76 6.21
N VAL A 89 -3.86 -14.28 6.58
CA VAL A 89 -3.15 -15.27 5.76
C VAL A 89 -3.93 -16.57 5.62
N ARG A 90 -4.59 -17.04 6.69
CA ARG A 90 -5.44 -18.24 6.62
C ARG A 90 -6.61 -18.02 5.69
N ASP A 91 -7.28 -16.89 5.78
CA ASP A 91 -8.43 -16.56 4.95
C ASP A 91 -8.01 -16.43 3.47
N ALA A 92 -6.88 -15.76 3.17
CA ALA A 92 -6.33 -15.67 1.83
C ALA A 92 -5.89 -17.03 1.25
N THR A 93 -5.34 -17.92 2.12
CA THR A 93 -4.99 -19.28 1.73
C THR A 93 -6.25 -20.12 1.45
N GLY A 94 -7.26 -20.02 2.31
CA GLY A 94 -8.56 -20.71 2.12
C GLY A 94 -9.30 -20.24 0.87
N ALA A 95 -9.13 -18.97 0.49
CA ALA A 95 -9.67 -18.41 -0.75
C ALA A 95 -8.81 -18.76 -2.01
N GLY A 96 -7.68 -19.44 -1.84
CA GLY A 96 -6.83 -19.89 -2.93
C GLY A 96 -5.92 -18.79 -3.52
N TYR A 97 -5.68 -17.69 -2.82
CA TYR A 97 -4.76 -16.63 -3.26
C TYR A 97 -3.31 -16.86 -2.83
N LEU A 98 -3.12 -17.55 -1.71
CA LEU A 98 -1.82 -17.89 -1.16
C LEU A 98 -1.71 -19.40 -0.97
N VAL A 99 -0.48 -19.92 -1.04
CA VAL A 99 -0.10 -21.26 -0.58
C VAL A 99 0.99 -21.16 0.47
N ARG A 100 0.97 -22.12 1.39
CA ARG A 100 2.03 -22.30 2.40
C ARG A 100 2.98 -23.39 1.92
N GLY A 101 4.26 -23.07 1.91
CA GLY A 101 5.34 -24.02 1.66
C GLY A 101 6.29 -24.09 2.85
N SER A 102 7.29 -24.96 2.74
CA SER A 102 8.37 -25.02 3.73
C SER A 102 9.30 -23.82 3.56
N SER A 103 9.63 -23.12 4.66
CA SER A 103 10.66 -22.10 4.65
C SER A 103 12.02 -22.73 4.37
N GLN A 104 12.83 -22.07 3.55
CA GLN A 104 14.22 -22.49 3.32
C GLN A 104 15.16 -21.99 4.43
N GLN A 105 14.76 -20.95 5.16
CA GLN A 105 15.56 -20.34 6.23
C GLN A 105 15.29 -20.97 7.60
N ASP A 106 14.05 -21.36 7.87
CA ASP A 106 13.66 -21.99 9.14
C ASP A 106 12.53 -23.00 8.90
N ARG A 107 12.82 -24.29 9.01
CA ARG A 107 11.84 -25.38 8.82
C ARG A 107 10.64 -25.32 9.76
N ARG A 108 10.69 -24.51 10.82
CA ARG A 108 9.57 -24.27 11.74
C ARG A 108 8.61 -23.21 11.24
N ARG A 109 8.98 -22.47 10.19
CA ARG A 109 8.16 -21.40 9.61
C ARG A 109 7.61 -21.85 8.25
N ALA A 110 6.42 -21.38 7.94
CA ALA A 110 5.86 -21.56 6.61
C ALA A 110 6.21 -20.33 5.75
N ALA A 111 6.80 -20.58 4.59
CA ALA A 111 6.92 -19.58 3.54
C ALA A 111 5.58 -19.43 2.82
N LEU A 112 5.26 -18.21 2.42
CA LEU A 112 4.05 -17.87 1.68
C LEU A 112 4.40 -17.60 0.22
N THR A 113 3.55 -18.08 -0.68
CA THR A 113 3.71 -17.84 -2.13
C THR A 113 2.35 -17.49 -2.71
N LEU A 114 2.33 -16.56 -3.68
CA LEU A 114 1.13 -16.28 -4.45
C LEU A 114 0.83 -17.47 -5.37
N THR A 115 -0.45 -17.82 -5.46
CA THR A 115 -0.96 -18.68 -6.53
C THR A 115 -1.11 -17.88 -7.83
N GLU A 116 -1.47 -18.52 -8.91
CA GLU A 116 -1.89 -17.84 -10.15
C GLU A 116 -3.04 -16.87 -9.87
N ARG A 117 -4.07 -17.33 -9.18
CA ARG A 117 -5.21 -16.50 -8.74
C ARG A 117 -4.79 -15.34 -7.84
N GLY A 118 -3.82 -15.53 -6.94
CA GLY A 118 -3.24 -14.48 -6.13
C GLY A 118 -2.49 -13.44 -6.96
N SER A 119 -1.77 -13.89 -7.98
CA SER A 119 -1.06 -13.02 -8.91
C SER A 119 -2.02 -12.20 -9.79
N GLU A 120 -3.13 -12.79 -10.21
CA GLU A 120 -4.19 -12.08 -10.94
C GLU A 120 -4.86 -11.01 -10.08
N LEU A 121 -5.16 -11.34 -8.80
CA LEU A 121 -5.71 -10.39 -7.84
C LEU A 121 -4.76 -9.21 -7.63
N LEU A 122 -3.47 -9.46 -7.44
CA LEU A 122 -2.44 -8.44 -7.31
C LEU A 122 -2.37 -7.54 -8.55
N ALA A 123 -2.32 -8.14 -9.73
CA ALA A 123 -2.28 -7.40 -11.00
C ALA A 123 -3.55 -6.54 -11.19
N GLY A 124 -4.71 -7.05 -10.78
CA GLY A 124 -5.96 -6.28 -10.78
C GLY A 124 -5.91 -5.07 -9.84
N SER A 125 -5.41 -5.27 -8.63
CA SER A 125 -5.18 -4.20 -7.64
C SER A 125 -4.25 -3.12 -8.19
N HIS A 126 -3.12 -3.50 -8.76
CA HIS A 126 -2.14 -2.56 -9.32
C HIS A 126 -2.71 -1.76 -10.50
N ARG A 127 -3.46 -2.40 -11.41
CA ARG A 127 -4.12 -1.68 -12.52
C ARG A 127 -5.12 -0.65 -12.00
N TRP A 128 -5.92 -1.02 -11.01
CA TRP A 128 -6.88 -0.10 -10.41
C TRP A 128 -6.17 1.08 -9.71
N GLN A 129 -5.09 0.83 -8.97
CA GLN A 129 -4.29 1.87 -8.32
C GLN A 129 -3.69 2.83 -9.34
N GLN A 130 -3.14 2.31 -10.44
CA GLN A 130 -2.60 3.10 -11.53
C GLN A 130 -3.67 3.98 -12.18
N GLN A 131 -4.81 3.41 -12.57
CA GLN A 131 -5.93 4.15 -13.15
C GLN A 131 -6.45 5.25 -12.21
N THR A 132 -6.51 4.95 -10.92
CA THR A 132 -6.92 5.92 -9.92
C THR A 132 -5.93 7.08 -9.82
N PHE A 133 -4.64 6.80 -9.82
CA PHE A 133 -3.60 7.84 -9.82
C PHE A 133 -3.70 8.71 -11.08
N GLU A 134 -3.84 8.11 -12.25
CA GLU A 134 -4.02 8.81 -13.52
C GLU A 134 -5.25 9.72 -13.51
N GLN A 135 -6.39 9.23 -13.02
CA GLN A 135 -7.62 10.02 -12.91
C GLN A 135 -7.50 11.20 -11.95
N LEU A 136 -6.82 11.02 -10.82
CA LEU A 136 -6.64 12.09 -9.83
C LEU A 136 -5.67 13.17 -10.29
N THR A 137 -4.81 12.87 -11.23
CA THR A 137 -3.77 13.77 -11.73
C THR A 137 -3.96 14.13 -13.20
N VAL A 138 -5.17 13.92 -13.75
CA VAL A 138 -5.46 14.10 -15.19
C VAL A 138 -5.17 15.52 -15.66
N ASP A 139 -5.53 16.52 -14.85
CA ASP A 139 -5.36 17.94 -15.17
C ASP A 139 -4.02 18.52 -14.66
N TRP A 140 -3.10 17.66 -14.19
CA TRP A 140 -1.83 18.12 -13.67
C TRP A 140 -0.79 18.27 -14.79
N ASP A 141 0.15 19.21 -14.58
CA ASP A 141 1.34 19.26 -15.43
C ASP A 141 2.10 17.93 -15.38
N PRO A 142 2.56 17.39 -16.52
CA PRO A 142 3.28 16.11 -16.56
C PRO A 142 4.50 16.06 -15.63
N GLN A 143 5.26 17.16 -15.49
CA GLN A 143 6.42 17.20 -14.61
C GLN A 143 6.02 17.13 -13.12
N ASP A 144 4.90 17.75 -12.74
CA ASP A 144 4.40 17.68 -11.35
C ASP A 144 3.89 16.30 -11.03
N ARG A 145 3.23 15.62 -11.98
CA ARG A 145 2.83 14.23 -11.86
C ARG A 145 4.02 13.30 -11.66
N ASP A 146 5.08 13.46 -12.46
CA ASP A 146 6.30 12.67 -12.34
C ASP A 146 7.03 12.94 -11.02
N ARG A 147 7.09 14.20 -10.58
CA ARG A 147 7.65 14.57 -9.28
C ARG A 147 6.88 13.94 -8.13
N LEU A 148 5.54 14.00 -8.17
CA LEU A 148 4.70 13.36 -7.14
C LEU A 148 4.94 11.86 -7.11
N ALA A 149 4.98 11.18 -8.26
CA ALA A 149 5.27 9.74 -8.32
C ALA A 149 6.64 9.42 -7.67
N GLY A 150 7.67 10.21 -7.96
CA GLY A 150 8.99 10.08 -7.35
C GLY A 150 8.97 10.29 -5.82
N TYR A 151 8.22 11.28 -5.33
CA TYR A 151 8.10 11.53 -3.90
C TYR A 151 7.32 10.41 -3.17
N LEU A 152 6.26 9.89 -3.75
CA LEU A 152 5.52 8.76 -3.20
C LEU A 152 6.40 7.51 -3.10
N GLN A 153 7.18 7.20 -4.14
CA GLN A 153 8.13 6.09 -4.10
C GLN A 153 9.22 6.29 -3.03
N ARG A 154 9.70 7.53 -2.86
CA ARG A 154 10.66 7.85 -1.81
C ARG A 154 10.08 7.65 -0.42
N LEU A 155 8.83 8.11 -0.18
CA LEU A 155 8.13 7.90 1.08
C LEU A 155 7.92 6.41 1.36
N ALA A 156 7.48 5.63 0.37
CA ALA A 156 7.30 4.19 0.51
C ALA A 156 8.60 3.49 0.95
N ARG A 157 9.72 3.83 0.29
CA ARG A 157 11.04 3.28 0.68
C ARG A 157 11.46 3.68 2.09
N GLN A 158 11.15 4.90 2.55
CA GLN A 158 11.50 5.34 3.91
C GLN A 158 10.68 4.64 5.00
N LEU A 159 9.46 4.24 4.67
CA LEU A 159 8.55 3.53 5.58
C LEU A 159 8.72 2.02 5.51
N ASP A 160 9.59 1.52 4.63
CA ASP A 160 9.80 0.08 4.37
C ASP A 160 8.50 -0.66 3.99
N VAL A 161 7.67 0.00 3.17
CA VAL A 161 6.39 -0.51 2.67
C VAL A 161 6.40 -0.61 1.15
#